data_7fde68e393e504eae63337e1b8b40d7e
#
_entry.id   7fde68e393e504eae63337e1b8b40d7e
#
_cell.length_a   1.000
_cell.length_b   1.000
_cell.length_c   1.000
_cell.angle_alpha   90.00
_cell.angle_beta   90.00
_cell.angle_gamma   90.00
#
_symmetry.space_group_name_H-M   'P 1'
#
loop_
_entity.id
_entity.type
_entity.pdbx_description
1 polymer ?
#
loop_
_entity_poly.entity_id
_entity_poly.type
_entity_poly.pdbx_seq_one_letter_code
_entity_poly.pdbx_strand_id
1 'polypeptide(L)'
;MLREKSCGAVVFLKKDNSTNYLLLNYAAGHWDFVKGNVEQNEIEKETVVRELKEETGITDAQFIEGFRESITYFYRRQGLTVNKEVVFYLMEAHADKVELSFEHIGYTWVDFQHAMEKLTFKNAKDVLQKANDFLKKMV
;
A
#
# COMPACT_ATOMS: atom_id res chain seq x y z
N MET A 1 -10.34 -3.38 24.37
CA MET A 1 -10.21 -3.28 22.92
C MET A 1 -8.73 -3.39 22.55
N LEU A 2 -8.43 -4.27 21.61
CA LEU A 2 -7.07 -4.41 21.10
C LEU A 2 -6.77 -3.34 20.05
N ARG A 3 -5.50 -2.95 19.96
CA ARG A 3 -5.04 -2.00 18.94
C ARG A 3 -3.96 -2.64 18.09
N GLU A 4 -4.08 -2.47 16.78
CA GLU A 4 -3.07 -2.92 15.82
C GLU A 4 -2.69 -1.77 14.91
N LYS A 5 -1.44 -1.78 14.46
CA LYS A 5 -0.94 -0.79 13.52
C LYS A 5 -0.17 -1.47 12.42
N SER A 6 -0.53 -1.12 11.18
CA SER A 6 0.22 -1.51 10.00
C SER A 6 0.68 -0.27 9.26
N CYS A 7 1.72 -0.43 8.48
CA CYS A 7 2.18 0.62 7.56
C CYS A 7 2.35 0.02 6.19
N GLY A 8 2.07 0.83 5.17
CA GLY A 8 2.21 0.42 3.80
C GLY A 8 2.48 1.59 2.89
N ALA A 9 2.37 1.33 1.60
CA ALA A 9 2.65 2.36 0.61
C ALA A 9 1.77 2.21 -0.62
N VAL A 10 1.37 3.36 -1.15
CA VAL A 10 0.92 3.46 -2.53
C VAL A 10 2.19 3.54 -3.37
N VAL A 11 2.45 2.52 -4.17
CA VAL A 11 3.67 2.45 -5.00
C VAL A 11 3.28 2.76 -6.43
N PHE A 12 3.98 3.69 -7.05
CA PHE A 12 3.71 4.05 -8.43
C PHE A 12 4.97 3.98 -9.28
N LEU A 13 4.75 3.86 -10.59
CA LEU A 13 5.79 3.79 -11.59
C LEU A 13 5.39 4.70 -12.73
N LYS A 14 6.29 5.56 -13.17
CA LYS A 14 6.05 6.41 -14.34
C LYS A 14 6.63 5.73 -15.57
N LYS A 15 5.78 5.56 -16.58
CA LYS A 15 6.17 4.95 -17.84
C LYS A 15 5.41 5.63 -18.98
N ASP A 16 6.14 6.15 -19.96
CA ASP A 16 5.55 6.76 -21.17
C ASP A 16 4.54 7.85 -20.81
N ASN A 17 4.89 8.73 -19.87
CA ASN A 17 4.04 9.83 -19.41
C ASN A 17 2.78 9.41 -18.66
N SER A 18 2.64 8.12 -18.35
CA SER A 18 1.53 7.67 -17.51
C SER A 18 2.03 7.18 -16.17
N THR A 19 1.17 7.30 -15.15
CA THR A 19 1.43 6.83 -13.82
C THR A 19 0.66 5.54 -13.59
N ASN A 20 1.38 4.47 -13.25
CA ASN A 20 0.77 3.18 -12.93
C ASN A 20 0.98 2.87 -11.46
N TYR A 21 -0.03 2.28 -10.85
CA TYR A 21 -0.03 1.95 -9.42
C TYR A 21 0.05 0.44 -9.23
N LEU A 22 0.81 0.02 -8.23
CA LEU A 22 0.96 -1.38 -7.89
C LEU A 22 -0.16 -1.81 -6.96
N LEU A 23 -0.90 -2.83 -7.35
CA LEU A 23 -1.90 -3.47 -6.52
C LEU A 23 -1.55 -4.95 -6.35
N LEU A 24 -1.76 -5.46 -5.14
CA LEU A 24 -1.52 -6.86 -4.81
C LEU A 24 -2.83 -7.58 -4.58
N ASN A 25 -2.93 -8.80 -5.08
CA ASN A 25 -4.08 -9.66 -4.82
C ASN A 25 -3.73 -10.59 -3.66
N TYR A 26 -4.42 -10.41 -2.54
CA TYR A 26 -4.20 -11.18 -1.32
C TYR A 26 -4.86 -12.55 -1.43
N ALA A 27 -4.33 -13.55 -0.73
CA ALA A 27 -4.85 -14.90 -0.78
C ALA A 27 -6.34 -14.98 -0.42
N ALA A 28 -6.83 -14.06 0.42
CA ALA A 28 -8.25 -13.98 0.77
C ALA A 28 -9.12 -13.44 -0.36
N GLY A 29 -8.53 -12.96 -1.47
CA GLY A 29 -9.24 -12.54 -2.66
C GLY A 29 -9.33 -11.04 -2.90
N HIS A 30 -9.04 -10.20 -1.89
CA HIS A 30 -9.13 -8.75 -2.06
C HIS A 30 -7.88 -8.18 -2.72
N TRP A 31 -8.04 -7.00 -3.32
CA TRP A 31 -6.94 -6.21 -3.91
C TRP A 31 -6.68 -4.99 -3.05
N ASP A 32 -5.41 -4.78 -2.73
CA ASP A 32 -5.00 -3.69 -1.84
C ASP A 32 -3.54 -3.34 -2.10
N PHE A 33 -3.04 -2.35 -1.37
CA PHE A 33 -1.64 -1.94 -1.44
C PHE A 33 -0.77 -2.86 -0.58
N VAL A 34 0.54 -2.78 -0.79
CA VAL A 34 1.51 -3.42 0.10
C VAL A 34 1.37 -2.82 1.50
N LYS A 35 1.32 -3.68 2.52
CA LYS A 35 1.25 -3.23 3.92
C LYS A 35 1.54 -4.40 4.84
N GLY A 36 1.96 -4.10 6.04
CA GLY A 36 2.15 -5.11 7.06
C GLY A 36 2.29 -4.50 8.44
N ASN A 37 2.26 -5.36 9.45
CA ASN A 37 2.28 -4.95 10.84
C ASN A 37 3.63 -4.33 11.22
N VAL A 38 3.56 -3.25 12.00
CA VAL A 38 4.75 -2.64 12.59
C VAL A 38 5.33 -3.62 13.62
N GLU A 39 6.61 -3.92 13.49
CA GLU A 39 7.32 -4.79 14.43
C GLU A 39 7.96 -3.97 15.52
N GLN A 40 8.33 -4.66 16.61
CA GLN A 40 8.93 -4.01 17.77
C GLN A 40 10.17 -3.23 17.35
N ASN A 41 10.26 -1.99 17.82
CA ASN A 41 11.38 -1.07 17.56
C ASN A 41 11.47 -0.57 16.12
N GLU A 42 10.45 -0.82 15.28
CA GLU A 42 10.40 -0.22 13.94
C GLU A 42 9.72 1.13 13.98
N ILE A 43 10.27 2.10 13.23
CA ILE A 43 9.50 3.29 12.88
C ILE A 43 8.68 2.99 11.62
N GLU A 44 7.69 3.84 11.33
CA GLU A 44 6.75 3.59 10.24
C GLU A 44 7.44 3.33 8.90
N LYS A 45 8.40 4.16 8.53
CA LYS A 45 9.08 4.01 7.24
C LYS A 45 9.90 2.74 7.14
N GLU A 46 10.46 2.29 8.26
CA GLU A 46 11.19 1.01 8.29
C GLU A 46 10.25 -0.16 8.02
N THR A 47 9.04 -0.12 8.58
CA THR A 47 8.03 -1.13 8.29
C THR A 47 7.68 -1.16 6.81
N VAL A 48 7.48 0.02 6.21
CA VAL A 48 7.14 0.12 4.79
C VAL A 48 8.24 -0.49 3.93
N VAL A 49 9.50 -0.13 4.18
CA VAL A 49 10.64 -0.64 3.39
C VAL A 49 10.74 -2.17 3.53
N ARG A 50 10.61 -2.68 4.75
CA ARG A 50 10.68 -4.12 5.00
C ARG A 50 9.54 -4.87 4.31
N GLU A 51 8.30 -4.39 4.46
CA GLU A 51 7.15 -5.06 3.86
C GLU A 51 7.20 -5.00 2.34
N LEU A 52 7.63 -3.88 1.76
CA LEU A 52 7.77 -3.76 0.31
C LEU A 52 8.75 -4.82 -0.22
N LYS A 53 9.89 -4.97 0.45
CA LYS A 53 10.88 -5.96 0.07
C LYS A 53 10.35 -7.39 0.24
N GLU A 54 9.72 -7.67 1.38
CA GLU A 54 9.20 -9.02 1.65
C GLU A 54 8.09 -9.41 0.69
N GLU A 55 7.17 -8.49 0.39
CA GLU A 55 5.98 -8.81 -0.39
C GLU A 55 6.20 -8.72 -1.89
N THR A 56 7.14 -7.90 -2.36
CA THR A 56 7.31 -7.62 -3.79
C THR A 56 8.73 -7.75 -4.30
N GLY A 57 9.71 -7.85 -3.42
CA GLY A 57 11.12 -7.85 -3.82
C GLY A 57 11.69 -6.48 -4.20
N ILE A 58 10.87 -5.44 -4.17
CA ILE A 58 11.32 -4.09 -4.55
C ILE A 58 12.18 -3.50 -3.44
N THR A 59 13.38 -3.03 -3.79
CA THR A 59 14.33 -2.43 -2.83
C THR A 59 14.78 -1.03 -3.22
N ASP A 60 14.51 -0.59 -4.44
CA ASP A 60 15.01 0.69 -4.95
C ASP A 60 13.95 1.78 -5.04
N ALA A 61 12.78 1.58 -4.43
CA ALA A 61 11.74 2.60 -4.42
C ALA A 61 12.09 3.74 -3.46
N GLN A 62 11.64 4.94 -3.80
CA GLN A 62 11.94 6.14 -3.02
C GLN A 62 10.65 6.76 -2.48
N PHE A 63 10.70 7.20 -1.21
CA PHE A 63 9.59 7.92 -0.61
C PHE A 63 9.40 9.27 -1.29
N ILE A 64 8.14 9.61 -1.54
CA ILE A 64 7.76 10.95 -1.98
C ILE A 64 7.43 11.74 -0.72
N GLU A 65 8.23 12.77 -0.45
CA GLU A 65 8.11 13.55 0.77
C GLU A 65 6.79 14.30 0.81
N GLY A 66 6.21 14.37 2.00
CA GLY A 66 5.00 15.16 2.25
C GLY A 66 3.70 14.36 2.23
N PHE A 67 3.74 13.10 1.82
CA PHE A 67 2.52 12.27 1.81
C PHE A 67 2.53 11.27 2.95
N ARG A 68 1.49 11.32 3.77
CA ARG A 68 1.22 10.35 4.82
C ARG A 68 -0.28 10.37 5.10
N GLU A 69 -0.96 9.25 4.86
CA GLU A 69 -2.40 9.14 5.09
C GLU A 69 -2.69 7.94 5.98
N SER A 70 -3.64 8.11 6.87
CA SER A 70 -3.98 7.10 7.85
C SER A 70 -5.46 6.74 7.71
N ILE A 71 -5.75 5.45 7.78
CA ILE A 71 -7.12 4.95 7.87
C ILE A 71 -7.26 4.13 9.13
N THR A 72 -8.47 4.07 9.65
CA THR A 72 -8.78 3.29 10.85
C THR A 72 -10.06 2.50 10.61
N TYR A 73 -10.05 1.26 11.02
CA TYR A 73 -11.26 0.44 10.98
C TYR A 73 -11.25 -0.56 12.13
N PHE A 74 -12.44 -1.12 12.41
CA PHE A 74 -12.60 -2.09 13.47
C PHE A 74 -12.93 -3.45 12.87
N TYR A 75 -12.40 -4.51 13.50
CA TYR A 75 -12.79 -5.87 13.13
C TYR A 75 -12.78 -6.75 14.38
N ARG A 76 -13.29 -7.96 14.24
CA ARG A 76 -13.36 -8.91 15.35
C ARG A 76 -12.36 -10.02 15.13
N ARG A 77 -11.64 -10.36 16.19
CA ARG A 77 -10.71 -11.48 16.19
C ARG A 77 -10.88 -12.23 17.50
N GLN A 78 -11.27 -13.51 17.43
CA GLN A 78 -11.46 -14.35 18.60
C GLN A 78 -12.41 -13.71 19.62
N GLY A 79 -13.50 -13.13 19.13
CA GLY A 79 -14.47 -12.48 20.00
C GLY A 79 -14.10 -11.10 20.52
N LEU A 80 -12.90 -10.62 20.23
CA LEU A 80 -12.43 -9.32 20.67
C LEU A 80 -12.51 -8.29 19.55
N THR A 81 -12.87 -7.06 19.88
CA THR A 81 -12.85 -5.96 18.93
C THR A 81 -11.42 -5.43 18.80
N VAL A 82 -10.96 -5.32 17.56
CA VAL A 82 -9.63 -4.79 17.24
C VAL A 82 -9.81 -3.45 16.54
N ASN A 83 -9.10 -2.43 17.03
CA ASN A 83 -9.00 -1.13 16.37
C ASN A 83 -7.72 -1.15 15.55
N LYS A 84 -7.85 -1.14 14.23
CA LYS A 84 -6.73 -1.23 13.30
C LYS A 84 -6.46 0.12 12.66
N GLU A 85 -5.25 0.61 12.82
CA GLU A 85 -4.76 1.77 12.08
C GLU A 85 -3.81 1.30 10.98
N VAL A 86 -3.96 1.84 9.77
CA VAL A 86 -3.01 1.61 8.68
C VAL A 86 -2.53 2.97 8.17
N VAL A 87 -1.23 3.17 8.17
CA VAL A 87 -0.59 4.39 7.68
C VAL A 87 0.02 4.11 6.33
N PHE A 88 -0.33 4.92 5.33
CA PHE A 88 0.19 4.78 3.98
C PHE A 88 1.11 5.93 3.61
N TYR A 89 2.26 5.57 3.06
CA TYR A 89 3.20 6.48 2.43
C TYR A 89 3.06 6.37 0.91
N LEU A 90 3.76 7.21 0.19
CA LEU A 90 3.78 7.21 -1.27
C LEU A 90 5.21 6.97 -1.71
N MET A 91 5.42 6.01 -2.60
CA MET A 91 6.75 5.65 -3.06
C MET A 91 6.80 5.51 -4.58
N GLU A 92 7.88 5.95 -5.16
CA GLU A 92 8.14 5.79 -6.59
C GLU A 92 9.07 4.60 -6.82
N ALA A 93 8.62 3.63 -7.60
CA ALA A 93 9.45 2.52 -8.07
C ALA A 93 10.10 2.90 -9.41
N HIS A 94 11.21 2.24 -9.74
CA HIS A 94 11.95 2.54 -10.97
C HIS A 94 11.97 1.38 -11.96
N ALA A 95 11.36 0.25 -11.58
CA ALA A 95 11.20 -0.91 -12.44
C ALA A 95 9.91 -1.63 -12.07
N ASP A 96 9.35 -2.36 -13.01
CA ASP A 96 8.06 -3.02 -12.83
C ASP A 96 8.17 -4.47 -12.35
N LYS A 97 9.38 -4.96 -12.11
CA LYS A 97 9.59 -6.34 -11.68
C LYS A 97 9.09 -6.55 -10.26
N VAL A 98 8.24 -7.54 -10.08
CA VAL A 98 7.69 -7.92 -8.78
C VAL A 98 7.88 -9.42 -8.58
N GLU A 99 8.42 -9.79 -7.39
CA GLU A 99 8.51 -11.18 -6.96
C GLU A 99 7.65 -11.33 -5.72
N LEU A 100 6.45 -11.91 -5.90
CA LEU A 100 5.48 -12.01 -4.83
C LEU A 100 5.90 -13.01 -3.75
N SER A 101 5.58 -12.67 -2.49
CA SER A 101 5.66 -13.63 -1.40
C SER A 101 4.51 -14.64 -1.55
N PHE A 102 4.58 -15.73 -0.78
CA PHE A 102 3.53 -16.75 -0.81
C PHE A 102 2.18 -16.25 -0.27
N GLU A 103 2.15 -15.09 0.38
CA GLU A 103 0.92 -14.52 0.92
C GLU A 103 0.03 -13.89 -0.15
N HIS A 104 0.56 -13.70 -1.36
CA HIS A 104 -0.14 -13.03 -2.44
C HIS A 104 -0.27 -13.95 -3.64
N ILE A 105 -1.40 -13.87 -4.33
CA ILE A 105 -1.66 -14.70 -5.50
C ILE A 105 -1.58 -13.95 -6.81
N GLY A 106 -1.35 -12.64 -6.79
CA GLY A 106 -1.20 -11.86 -8.01
C GLY A 106 -0.83 -10.42 -7.72
N TYR A 107 -0.45 -9.73 -8.79
CA TYR A 107 -0.19 -8.30 -8.73
C TYR A 107 -0.50 -7.69 -10.09
N THR A 108 -0.66 -6.36 -10.11
CA THR A 108 -0.84 -5.64 -11.36
C THR A 108 -0.32 -4.22 -11.21
N TRP A 109 0.16 -3.67 -12.31
CA TRP A 109 0.47 -2.25 -12.45
C TRP A 109 -0.60 -1.66 -13.36
N VAL A 110 -1.42 -0.75 -12.85
CA VAL A 110 -2.54 -0.19 -13.61
C VAL A 110 -2.65 1.30 -13.38
N ASP A 111 -3.24 2.00 -14.34
CA ASP A 111 -3.46 3.43 -14.21
C ASP A 111 -4.48 3.73 -13.10
N PHE A 112 -4.66 5.02 -12.81
CA PHE A 112 -5.51 5.44 -11.71
C PHE A 112 -6.93 4.90 -11.83
N GLN A 113 -7.55 5.04 -13.01
CA GLN A 113 -8.94 4.63 -13.19
C GLN A 113 -9.12 3.14 -12.96
N HIS A 114 -8.25 2.31 -13.54
CA HIS A 114 -8.33 0.86 -13.36
C HIS A 114 -8.01 0.46 -11.94
N ALA A 115 -7.07 1.16 -11.27
CA ALA A 115 -6.75 0.89 -9.87
C ALA A 115 -7.96 1.19 -8.98
N MET A 116 -8.66 2.30 -9.22
CA MET A 116 -9.86 2.64 -8.47
C MET A 116 -10.95 1.58 -8.63
N GLU A 117 -11.09 1.03 -9.83
CA GLU A 117 -12.07 -0.03 -10.06
C GLU A 117 -11.68 -1.34 -9.38
N LYS A 118 -10.38 -1.63 -9.35
CA LYS A 118 -9.88 -2.92 -8.88
C LYS A 118 -9.77 -3.02 -7.37
N LEU A 119 -9.41 -1.93 -6.69
CA LEU A 119 -9.30 -1.96 -5.23
C LEU A 119 -10.60 -2.39 -4.60
N THR A 120 -10.52 -3.29 -3.62
CA THR A 120 -11.71 -3.89 -3.02
C THR A 120 -12.39 -2.94 -2.02
N PHE A 121 -11.59 -2.22 -1.21
CA PHE A 121 -12.14 -1.47 -0.09
C PHE A 121 -12.19 0.03 -0.36
N LYS A 122 -13.27 0.65 0.10
CA LYS A 122 -13.45 2.10 -0.05
C LYS A 122 -12.31 2.90 0.57
N ASN A 123 -11.82 2.47 1.73
CA ASN A 123 -10.71 3.17 2.40
C ASN A 123 -9.46 3.20 1.52
N ALA A 124 -9.15 2.10 0.83
CA ALA A 124 -8.01 2.06 -0.08
C ALA A 124 -8.22 2.98 -1.27
N LYS A 125 -9.44 3.01 -1.81
CA LYS A 125 -9.76 3.92 -2.92
C LYS A 125 -9.59 5.37 -2.52
N ASP A 126 -9.99 5.72 -1.30
CA ASP A 126 -9.84 7.09 -0.79
C ASP A 126 -8.36 7.47 -0.67
N VAL A 127 -7.53 6.55 -0.19
CA VAL A 127 -6.08 6.78 -0.11
C VAL A 127 -5.48 6.95 -1.51
N LEU A 128 -5.88 6.12 -2.47
CA LEU A 128 -5.40 6.23 -3.84
C LEU A 128 -5.77 7.59 -4.45
N GLN A 129 -7.01 8.05 -4.21
CA GLN A 129 -7.44 9.36 -4.71
C GLN A 129 -6.54 10.46 -4.19
N LYS A 130 -6.23 10.42 -2.88
CA LYS A 130 -5.36 11.41 -2.26
C LYS A 130 -3.94 11.36 -2.83
N ALA A 131 -3.42 10.16 -3.04
CA ALA A 131 -2.10 9.99 -3.62
C ALA A 131 -2.03 10.54 -5.04
N ASN A 132 -3.03 10.23 -5.85
CA ASN A 132 -3.10 10.70 -7.23
C ASN A 132 -3.21 12.23 -7.29
N ASP A 133 -4.04 12.82 -6.43
CA ASP A 133 -4.17 14.27 -6.35
C ASP A 133 -2.86 14.91 -5.90
N PHE A 134 -2.17 14.29 -4.95
CA PHE A 134 -0.88 14.79 -4.46
C PHE A 134 0.15 14.82 -5.58
N LEU A 135 0.23 13.74 -6.36
CA LEU A 135 1.18 13.66 -7.48
C LEU A 135 0.88 14.71 -8.55
N LYS A 136 -0.39 14.99 -8.83
CA LYS A 136 -0.76 16.02 -9.80
C LYS A 136 -0.30 17.40 -9.39
N LYS A 137 -0.29 17.69 -8.10
CA LYS A 137 0.15 19.00 -7.58
C LYS A 137 1.66 19.19 -7.62
N MET A 138 2.42 18.12 -7.79
CA MET A 138 3.89 18.18 -7.82
C MET A 138 4.45 18.54 -9.19
N VAL A 139 3.61 18.61 -10.19
CA VAL A 139 4.05 18.88 -11.56
C VAL A 139 4.21 20.37 -11.79
#